data_bc4998d28a73c8e8493622430686d395
#
_entry.id   bc4998d28a73c8e8493622430686d395
#
_cell.length_a   1.000
_cell.length_b   1.000
_cell.length_c   1.000
_cell.angle_alpha   90.00
_cell.angle_beta   90.00
_cell.angle_gamma   90.00
#
_symmetry.space_group_name_H-M   'P 1'
#
loop_
_entity.id
_entity.type
_entity.pdbx_description
1 polymer ?
#
loop_
_entity_poly.entity_id
_entity_poly.type
_entity_poly.pdbx_seq_one_letter_code
_entity_poly.pdbx_strand_id
1 'polypeptide(L)'
;MKKFILLIIIILSIIFIINKDKIKTEKPKTKIETKEETKTEEKKGVFISYIDYADLKGKTKDEQEKIITEMINNISYFGLNSIILQVRPFSDAIYNSKIYQTSKTVVNEEGDKLNLDILEYFIQEAKQKDIEIYAWVNPYRIRSENNITDINENSYYYKWIGTNNVQRTKKGIYLNPASEEVLEYITNGLKELCENYEIKGVIYDDYFYPNDTIDIENYNKSDKTKTLKEYRIENINKLLKESYKAVKETNKELKFGISPAGNIENNLDKEYLDIKKILNEDYLDLIIPQLYYGFNNTAKPYIKTYNDWSKLNTKQKELYIALSLYKSGKVDQYAGKGENEWLEESNIIKKQILISRNDKNYKGFYIFRYEYLFEMYKNENLNKEIKNLKELLDT
;
A
#
# COMPACT_ATOMS: atom_id res chain seq x y z
N MET A 1 -92.51 4.82 1.45
CA MET A 1 -91.17 5.10 2.07
C MET A 1 -90.19 3.88 2.09
N LYS A 2 -90.60 2.74 2.65
CA LYS A 2 -89.62 1.58 2.74
C LYS A 2 -89.07 1.08 1.41
N LYS A 3 -89.87 1.05 0.33
CA LYS A 3 -89.39 0.62 -1.01
C LYS A 3 -88.38 1.61 -1.67
N PHE A 4 -88.50 2.89 -1.34
CA PHE A 4 -87.56 3.92 -1.89
C PHE A 4 -86.21 3.92 -1.17
N ILE A 5 -86.18 3.60 0.11
CA ILE A 5 -84.98 3.47 0.95
C ILE A 5 -84.18 2.24 0.48
N LEU A 6 -84.88 1.13 0.16
CA LEU A 6 -84.23 -0.12 -0.31
C LEU A 6 -83.57 0.10 -1.68
N LEU A 7 -84.16 0.87 -2.58
CA LEU A 7 -83.61 1.20 -3.88
C LEU A 7 -82.35 2.08 -3.78
N ILE A 8 -82.33 3.04 -2.84
CA ILE A 8 -81.18 3.89 -2.58
C ILE A 8 -80.00 3.06 -2.00
N ILE A 9 -80.27 2.15 -1.10
CA ILE A 9 -79.24 1.22 -0.53
C ILE A 9 -78.64 0.33 -1.64
N ILE A 10 -79.47 -0.18 -2.54
CA ILE A 10 -78.96 -1.03 -3.66
C ILE A 10 -78.10 -0.19 -4.62
N ILE A 11 -78.49 1.05 -4.97
CA ILE A 11 -77.77 1.95 -5.84
C ILE A 11 -76.43 2.33 -5.17
N LEU A 12 -76.39 2.64 -3.89
CA LEU A 12 -75.17 2.94 -3.16
C LEU A 12 -74.20 1.73 -3.06
N SER A 13 -74.79 0.52 -2.92
CA SER A 13 -73.99 -0.73 -2.91
C SER A 13 -73.37 -1.01 -4.28
N ILE A 14 -74.09 -0.77 -5.39
CA ILE A 14 -73.56 -0.93 -6.73
C ILE A 14 -72.50 0.11 -7.07
N ILE A 15 -72.66 1.39 -6.62
CA ILE A 15 -71.64 2.42 -6.78
C ILE A 15 -70.40 2.06 -5.95
N PHE A 16 -70.55 1.47 -4.78
CA PHE A 16 -69.39 1.03 -3.97
C PHE A 16 -68.63 -0.15 -4.58
N ILE A 17 -69.34 -1.06 -5.23
CA ILE A 17 -68.72 -2.21 -5.94
C ILE A 17 -68.01 -1.72 -7.20
N ILE A 18 -68.61 -0.81 -8.01
CA ILE A 18 -68.01 -0.25 -9.22
C ILE A 18 -66.77 0.60 -8.91
N ASN A 19 -66.79 1.33 -7.75
CA ASN A 19 -65.61 2.07 -7.33
C ASN A 19 -64.49 1.17 -6.71
N LYS A 20 -64.84 0.02 -6.18
CA LYS A 20 -63.84 -0.94 -5.69
C LYS A 20 -63.01 -1.61 -6.78
N ASP A 21 -63.58 -1.77 -7.99
CA ASP A 21 -62.91 -2.29 -9.16
C ASP A 21 -62.10 -1.24 -9.92
N LYS A 22 -62.31 0.06 -9.66
CA LYS A 22 -61.51 1.13 -10.26
C LYS A 22 -60.32 1.60 -9.41
N ILE A 23 -60.21 1.12 -8.17
CA ILE A 23 -59.03 1.32 -7.32
C ILE A 23 -58.17 0.05 -7.37
N LYS A 24 -57.87 -0.45 -8.58
CA LYS A 24 -56.62 -1.13 -8.79
C LYS A 24 -55.54 -0.03 -8.86
N THR A 25 -55.05 0.35 -7.70
CA THR A 25 -53.81 1.08 -7.56
C THR A 25 -52.75 0.29 -8.30
N GLU A 26 -52.34 0.74 -9.49
CA GLU A 26 -51.01 0.43 -10.03
C GLU A 26 -50.01 0.87 -8.95
N LYS A 27 -49.52 -0.10 -8.17
CA LYS A 27 -48.31 0.11 -7.39
C LYS A 27 -47.25 0.48 -8.42
N PRO A 28 -46.59 1.64 -8.30
CA PRO A 28 -45.42 1.89 -9.12
C PRO A 28 -44.47 0.72 -8.83
N LYS A 29 -44.15 -0.08 -9.82
CA LYS A 29 -43.03 -0.99 -9.82
C LYS A 29 -41.77 -0.09 -9.80
N THR A 30 -41.45 0.46 -8.66
CA THR A 30 -40.10 0.89 -8.38
C THR A 30 -39.28 -0.41 -8.43
N LYS A 31 -38.69 -0.69 -9.58
CA LYS A 31 -37.53 -1.54 -9.64
C LYS A 31 -36.53 -0.89 -8.69
N ILE A 32 -36.49 -1.37 -7.45
CA ILE A 32 -35.32 -1.25 -6.64
C ILE A 32 -34.31 -2.14 -7.38
N GLU A 33 -33.55 -1.52 -8.28
CA GLU A 33 -32.28 -2.07 -8.66
C GLU A 33 -31.49 -2.09 -7.35
N THR A 34 -31.56 -3.19 -6.64
CA THR A 34 -30.52 -3.58 -5.71
C THR A 34 -29.29 -3.66 -6.59
N LYS A 35 -28.46 -2.59 -6.64
CA LYS A 35 -27.06 -2.76 -6.93
C LYS A 35 -26.63 -3.86 -5.96
N GLU A 36 -26.46 -5.07 -6.46
CA GLU A 36 -25.60 -6.04 -5.79
C GLU A 36 -24.30 -5.27 -5.56
N GLU A 37 -24.02 -4.90 -4.32
CA GLU A 37 -22.68 -4.54 -3.92
C GLU A 37 -21.86 -5.76 -4.26
N THR A 38 -21.16 -5.71 -5.38
CA THR A 38 -20.16 -6.70 -5.75
C THR A 38 -19.19 -6.67 -4.58
N LYS A 39 -19.26 -7.72 -3.75
CA LYS A 39 -18.37 -7.90 -2.61
C LYS A 39 -16.97 -7.89 -3.18
N THR A 40 -16.27 -6.76 -3.07
CA THR A 40 -14.90 -6.64 -3.56
C THR A 40 -14.09 -7.74 -2.90
N GLU A 41 -13.43 -8.56 -3.71
CA GLU A 41 -12.61 -9.66 -3.22
C GLU A 41 -11.54 -9.13 -2.25
N GLU A 42 -11.39 -9.81 -1.11
CA GLU A 42 -10.36 -9.49 -0.12
C GLU A 42 -8.97 -9.58 -0.75
N LYS A 43 -8.16 -8.52 -0.65
CA LYS A 43 -6.76 -8.58 -1.05
C LYS A 43 -5.95 -9.30 0.04
N LYS A 44 -5.34 -10.39 -0.36
CA LYS A 44 -4.50 -11.25 0.46
C LYS A 44 -3.10 -11.16 -0.11
N GLY A 45 -2.26 -10.34 0.49
CA GLY A 45 -1.02 -9.94 -0.16
C GLY A 45 0.25 -10.18 0.63
N VAL A 46 1.38 -10.00 -0.05
CA VAL A 46 2.72 -10.07 0.52
C VAL A 46 3.60 -8.97 -0.05
N PHE A 47 4.47 -8.42 0.81
CA PHE A 47 5.55 -7.55 0.38
C PHE A 47 6.74 -8.38 -0.10
N ILE A 48 7.29 -8.01 -1.25
CA ILE A 48 8.58 -8.50 -1.76
C ILE A 48 9.52 -7.31 -1.82
N SER A 49 10.53 -7.29 -0.94
CA SER A 49 11.55 -6.24 -0.89
C SER A 49 12.79 -6.60 -1.70
N TYR A 50 13.68 -5.65 -1.90
CA TYR A 50 14.98 -5.90 -2.56
C TYR A 50 15.84 -6.97 -1.85
N ILE A 51 15.56 -7.28 -0.60
CA ILE A 51 16.25 -8.34 0.14
C ILE A 51 15.72 -9.71 -0.28
N ASP A 52 14.41 -9.84 -0.53
CA ASP A 52 13.76 -11.11 -0.88
C ASP A 52 14.15 -11.61 -2.27
N TYR A 53 14.54 -10.73 -3.17
CA TYR A 53 15.02 -11.12 -4.52
C TYR A 53 16.52 -10.90 -4.71
N ALA A 54 17.30 -10.78 -3.62
CA ALA A 54 18.76 -10.59 -3.70
C ALA A 54 19.49 -11.71 -4.44
N ASP A 55 18.94 -12.91 -4.43
CA ASP A 55 19.47 -14.08 -5.14
C ASP A 55 19.41 -13.99 -6.67
N LEU A 56 18.68 -13.00 -7.22
CA LEU A 56 18.69 -12.71 -8.66
C LEU A 56 20.00 -12.10 -9.13
N LYS A 57 20.79 -11.52 -8.22
CA LYS A 57 22.04 -10.86 -8.55
C LYS A 57 23.07 -11.84 -9.10
N GLY A 58 23.68 -11.49 -10.24
CA GLY A 58 24.73 -12.28 -10.87
C GLY A 58 24.26 -13.58 -11.53
N LYS A 59 22.94 -13.82 -11.60
CA LYS A 59 22.35 -14.99 -12.24
C LYS A 59 22.17 -14.77 -13.74
N THR A 60 22.18 -15.88 -14.49
CA THR A 60 21.75 -15.89 -15.88
C THR A 60 20.26 -15.62 -16.01
N LYS A 61 19.80 -15.29 -17.21
CA LYS A 61 18.38 -15.07 -17.49
C LYS A 61 17.52 -16.26 -17.05
N ASP A 62 17.90 -17.47 -17.46
CA ASP A 62 17.13 -18.70 -17.17
C ASP A 62 17.06 -18.99 -15.65
N GLU A 63 18.15 -18.70 -14.91
CA GLU A 63 18.16 -18.84 -13.45
C GLU A 63 17.27 -17.79 -12.79
N GLN A 64 17.27 -16.53 -13.27
CA GLN A 64 16.40 -15.47 -12.78
C GLN A 64 14.92 -15.81 -13.03
N GLU A 65 14.59 -16.26 -14.23
CA GLU A 65 13.23 -16.72 -14.59
C GLU A 65 12.76 -17.83 -13.65
N LYS A 66 13.60 -18.84 -13.41
CA LYS A 66 13.27 -19.95 -12.50
C LYS A 66 12.99 -19.48 -11.08
N ILE A 67 13.82 -18.58 -10.52
CA ILE A 67 13.64 -18.04 -9.16
C ILE A 67 12.31 -17.29 -9.07
N ILE A 68 12.02 -16.39 -10.03
CA ILE A 68 10.78 -15.59 -10.02
C ILE A 68 9.55 -16.49 -10.18
N THR A 69 9.59 -17.46 -11.11
CA THR A 69 8.50 -18.42 -11.29
C THR A 69 8.24 -19.22 -10.01
N GLU A 70 9.30 -19.63 -9.28
CA GLU A 70 9.15 -20.31 -7.99
C GLU A 70 8.52 -19.38 -6.93
N MET A 71 8.95 -18.11 -6.86
CA MET A 71 8.34 -17.13 -5.97
C MET A 71 6.83 -16.94 -6.22
N ILE A 72 6.43 -16.80 -7.47
CA ILE A 72 5.02 -16.65 -7.85
C ILE A 72 4.22 -17.93 -7.56
N ASN A 73 4.78 -19.10 -7.83
CA ASN A 73 4.13 -20.39 -7.51
C ASN A 73 3.91 -20.55 -6.00
N ASN A 74 4.88 -20.16 -5.16
CA ASN A 74 4.75 -20.18 -3.71
C ASN A 74 3.60 -19.27 -3.23
N ILE A 75 3.53 -18.05 -3.77
CA ILE A 75 2.48 -17.06 -3.45
C ILE A 75 1.10 -17.59 -3.84
N SER A 76 0.96 -18.12 -5.06
CA SER A 76 -0.28 -18.73 -5.56
C SER A 76 -0.70 -19.93 -4.73
N TYR A 77 0.22 -20.86 -4.45
CA TYR A 77 -0.05 -22.04 -3.63
C TYR A 77 -0.49 -21.69 -2.21
N PHE A 78 0.06 -20.60 -1.65
CA PHE A 78 -0.33 -20.11 -0.34
C PHE A 78 -1.73 -19.49 -0.31
N GLY A 79 -2.32 -19.18 -1.45
CA GLY A 79 -3.65 -18.56 -1.57
C GLY A 79 -3.62 -17.03 -1.48
N LEU A 80 -2.48 -16.42 -1.80
CA LEU A 80 -2.35 -14.96 -1.92
C LEU A 80 -2.65 -14.52 -3.36
N ASN A 81 -3.26 -13.32 -3.51
CA ASN A 81 -3.72 -12.79 -4.79
C ASN A 81 -3.14 -11.39 -5.11
N SER A 82 -2.19 -10.90 -4.31
CA SER A 82 -1.60 -9.58 -4.50
C SER A 82 -0.16 -9.51 -4.00
N ILE A 83 0.66 -8.75 -4.69
CA ILE A 83 2.08 -8.51 -4.36
C ILE A 83 2.33 -7.01 -4.33
N ILE A 84 3.03 -6.54 -3.30
CA ILE A 84 3.67 -5.22 -3.29
C ILE A 84 5.16 -5.45 -3.51
N LEU A 85 5.61 -5.28 -4.77
CA LEU A 85 6.98 -5.54 -5.21
C LEU A 85 7.81 -4.26 -5.17
N GLN A 86 8.93 -4.27 -4.44
CA GLN A 86 9.83 -3.12 -4.39
C GLN A 86 10.63 -3.00 -5.69
N VAL A 87 10.23 -2.07 -6.54
CA VAL A 87 10.82 -1.90 -7.88
C VAL A 87 11.87 -0.78 -7.94
N ARG A 88 11.84 0.13 -6.94
CA ARG A 88 12.76 1.26 -6.82
C ARG A 88 13.19 1.47 -5.36
N PRO A 89 14.17 0.68 -4.86
CA PRO A 89 14.61 0.78 -3.46
C PRO A 89 15.56 1.96 -3.19
N PHE A 90 16.39 2.41 -4.17
CA PHE A 90 17.53 3.31 -3.96
C PHE A 90 17.71 4.39 -5.06
N SER A 91 16.67 4.96 -5.58
CA SER A 91 16.75 5.85 -6.75
C SER A 91 17.27 5.17 -8.02
N ASP A 92 17.13 3.88 -8.10
CA ASP A 92 17.51 2.95 -9.15
C ASP A 92 16.27 2.13 -9.58
N ALA A 93 16.40 1.20 -10.52
CA ALA A 93 15.28 0.39 -11.00
C ALA A 93 15.68 -1.08 -11.22
N ILE A 94 14.77 -2.02 -10.94
CA ILE A 94 14.91 -3.43 -11.33
C ILE A 94 14.26 -3.74 -12.67
N TYR A 95 13.92 -2.70 -13.43
CA TYR A 95 13.26 -2.73 -14.72
C TYR A 95 14.00 -1.83 -15.73
N ASN A 96 13.71 -1.98 -17.02
CA ASN A 96 14.29 -1.12 -18.04
C ASN A 96 13.76 0.31 -17.92
N SER A 97 14.60 1.22 -17.45
CA SER A 97 14.31 2.64 -17.28
C SER A 97 15.24 3.51 -18.11
N LYS A 98 14.72 4.61 -18.64
CA LYS A 98 15.51 5.68 -19.28
C LYS A 98 15.90 6.78 -18.29
N ILE A 99 15.29 6.76 -17.10
CA ILE A 99 15.47 7.77 -16.06
C ILE A 99 16.41 7.26 -14.96
N TYR A 100 16.22 6.01 -14.53
CA TYR A 100 16.95 5.42 -13.42
C TYR A 100 18.04 4.45 -13.92
N GLN A 101 19.15 4.40 -13.19
CA GLN A 101 20.15 3.36 -13.41
C GLN A 101 19.58 2.00 -12.96
N THR A 102 20.06 0.93 -13.56
CA THR A 102 19.73 -0.44 -13.12
C THR A 102 20.22 -0.65 -11.69
N SER A 103 19.38 -1.24 -10.86
CA SER A 103 19.69 -1.48 -9.46
C SER A 103 20.76 -2.55 -9.27
N LYS A 104 21.79 -2.25 -8.48
CA LYS A 104 22.79 -3.24 -8.05
C LYS A 104 22.23 -4.38 -7.20
N THR A 105 20.96 -4.31 -6.83
CA THR A 105 20.27 -5.42 -6.14
C THR A 105 20.01 -6.62 -7.05
N VAL A 106 20.02 -6.39 -8.38
CA VAL A 106 19.77 -7.43 -9.40
C VAL A 106 20.88 -7.57 -10.43
N VAL A 107 21.83 -6.61 -10.49
CA VAL A 107 23.04 -6.67 -11.33
C VAL A 107 24.30 -6.52 -10.48
N ASN A 108 25.47 -6.80 -11.03
CA ASN A 108 26.73 -6.74 -10.29
C ASN A 108 27.11 -5.30 -9.93
N GLU A 109 27.09 -4.40 -10.91
CA GLU A 109 27.36 -2.99 -10.73
C GLU A 109 26.11 -2.16 -11.12
N GLU A 110 25.85 -1.07 -10.40
CA GLU A 110 24.74 -0.17 -10.72
C GLU A 110 24.88 0.36 -12.15
N GLY A 111 23.81 0.24 -12.94
CA GLY A 111 23.79 0.65 -14.34
C GLY A 111 24.21 -0.41 -15.34
N ASP A 112 24.64 -1.59 -14.90
CA ASP A 112 24.85 -2.73 -15.80
C ASP A 112 23.53 -3.08 -16.52
N LYS A 113 23.65 -3.68 -17.70
CA LYS A 113 22.48 -4.14 -18.45
C LYS A 113 21.77 -5.29 -17.71
N LEU A 114 20.48 -5.24 -17.63
CA LEU A 114 19.65 -6.35 -17.14
C LEU A 114 19.76 -7.57 -18.07
N ASN A 115 19.96 -8.76 -17.51
CA ASN A 115 19.82 -10.02 -18.23
C ASN A 115 18.35 -10.33 -18.54
N LEU A 116 17.48 -9.93 -17.64
CA LEU A 116 16.02 -10.06 -17.69
C LEU A 116 15.40 -8.76 -17.17
N ASP A 117 14.35 -8.26 -17.80
CA ASP A 117 13.52 -7.22 -17.16
C ASP A 117 12.73 -7.87 -16.02
N ILE A 118 13.21 -7.65 -14.79
CA ILE A 118 12.73 -8.34 -13.60
C ILE A 118 11.25 -8.01 -13.33
N LEU A 119 10.88 -6.74 -13.44
CA LEU A 119 9.48 -6.33 -13.21
C LEU A 119 8.54 -6.93 -14.24
N GLU A 120 8.91 -6.85 -15.51
CA GLU A 120 8.09 -7.40 -16.60
C GLU A 120 7.87 -8.92 -16.41
N TYR A 121 8.93 -9.65 -16.04
CA TYR A 121 8.79 -11.08 -15.81
C TYR A 121 7.94 -11.44 -14.59
N PHE A 122 8.05 -10.68 -13.48
CA PHE A 122 7.14 -10.81 -12.36
C PHE A 122 5.68 -10.59 -12.77
N ILE A 123 5.42 -9.57 -13.60
CA ILE A 123 4.06 -9.28 -14.09
C ILE A 123 3.53 -10.43 -14.95
N GLN A 124 4.33 -10.96 -15.88
CA GLN A 124 3.95 -12.06 -16.76
C GLN A 124 3.59 -13.33 -15.99
N GLU A 125 4.42 -13.73 -15.02
CA GLU A 125 4.17 -14.91 -14.19
C GLU A 125 2.97 -14.72 -13.24
N ALA A 126 2.85 -13.53 -12.62
CA ALA A 126 1.75 -13.20 -11.72
C ALA A 126 0.39 -13.20 -12.45
N LYS A 127 0.36 -12.68 -13.68
CA LYS A 127 -0.84 -12.65 -14.52
C LYS A 127 -1.39 -14.05 -14.83
N GLN A 128 -0.53 -15.04 -15.02
CA GLN A 128 -0.92 -16.44 -15.25
C GLN A 128 -1.61 -17.09 -14.03
N LYS A 129 -1.47 -16.46 -12.85
CA LYS A 129 -2.01 -16.94 -11.56
C LYS A 129 -3.07 -16.00 -10.98
N ASP A 130 -3.56 -15.03 -11.76
CA ASP A 130 -4.49 -13.99 -11.30
C ASP A 130 -3.99 -13.22 -10.05
N ILE A 131 -2.66 -13.00 -9.96
CA ILE A 131 -2.02 -12.23 -8.88
C ILE A 131 -1.76 -10.80 -9.37
N GLU A 132 -2.22 -9.81 -8.60
CA GLU A 132 -2.01 -8.41 -8.90
C GLU A 132 -0.67 -7.91 -8.37
N ILE A 133 0.04 -7.06 -9.14
CA ILE A 133 1.29 -6.43 -8.70
C ILE A 133 1.09 -4.93 -8.52
N TYR A 134 1.45 -4.43 -7.32
CA TYR A 134 1.67 -3.04 -7.02
C TYR A 134 3.17 -2.75 -6.97
N ALA A 135 3.60 -1.69 -7.62
CA ALA A 135 4.99 -1.26 -7.61
C ALA A 135 5.31 -0.46 -6.34
N TRP A 136 6.19 -0.97 -5.49
CA TRP A 136 6.66 -0.24 -4.33
C TRP A 136 7.89 0.60 -4.68
N VAL A 137 7.77 1.89 -4.44
CA VAL A 137 8.78 2.91 -4.72
C VAL A 137 9.16 3.63 -3.43
N ASN A 138 10.45 3.70 -3.12
CA ASN A 138 10.95 4.65 -2.12
C ASN A 138 11.29 5.98 -2.82
N PRO A 139 10.63 7.10 -2.47
CA PRO A 139 10.77 8.32 -3.26
C PRO A 139 12.13 9.02 -3.12
N TYR A 140 12.79 8.96 -1.95
CA TYR A 140 13.92 9.84 -1.67
C TYR A 140 15.27 9.15 -1.40
N ARG A 141 15.27 7.85 -1.13
CA ARG A 141 16.48 7.15 -0.72
C ARG A 141 17.39 6.81 -1.92
N ILE A 142 18.66 7.23 -1.86
CA ILE A 142 19.70 6.83 -2.81
C ILE A 142 20.54 5.71 -2.24
N ARG A 143 20.88 5.77 -0.95
CA ARG A 143 21.61 4.72 -0.20
C ARG A 143 21.16 4.72 1.26
N SER A 144 21.15 3.53 1.86
CA SER A 144 20.88 3.35 3.30
C SER A 144 22.10 3.61 4.19
N GLU A 145 23.26 3.87 3.60
CA GLU A 145 24.52 4.18 4.26
C GLU A 145 25.27 5.28 3.51
N ASN A 146 26.23 5.92 4.16
CA ASN A 146 27.00 7.01 3.56
C ASN A 146 28.19 6.47 2.76
N ASN A 147 27.93 5.58 1.82
CA ASN A 147 28.92 5.01 0.89
C ASN A 147 28.55 5.39 -0.56
N ILE A 148 29.53 5.86 -1.31
CA ILE A 148 29.37 6.30 -2.71
C ILE A 148 30.18 5.45 -3.71
N THR A 149 30.98 4.52 -3.24
CA THR A 149 31.93 3.78 -4.10
C THR A 149 31.24 2.91 -5.15
N ASP A 150 29.97 2.61 -4.95
CA ASP A 150 29.16 1.74 -5.79
C ASP A 150 27.99 2.46 -6.48
N ILE A 151 28.01 3.80 -6.50
CA ILE A 151 27.04 4.61 -7.23
C ILE A 151 27.57 4.83 -8.64
N ASN A 152 26.75 4.52 -9.66
CA ASN A 152 27.10 4.74 -11.05
C ASN A 152 27.31 6.24 -11.35
N GLU A 153 28.37 6.59 -12.07
CA GLU A 153 28.73 7.97 -12.41
C GLU A 153 27.66 8.69 -13.25
N ASN A 154 26.84 7.96 -13.99
CA ASN A 154 25.71 8.51 -14.76
C ASN A 154 24.43 8.67 -13.94
N SER A 155 24.45 8.32 -12.64
CA SER A 155 23.29 8.49 -11.76
C SER A 155 22.98 9.95 -11.46
N TYR A 156 21.73 10.23 -11.06
CA TYR A 156 21.34 11.57 -10.62
C TYR A 156 22.08 12.00 -9.34
N TYR A 157 22.65 11.09 -8.56
CA TYR A 157 23.54 11.47 -7.44
C TYR A 157 24.72 12.31 -7.94
N TYR A 158 25.46 11.84 -8.96
CA TYR A 158 26.61 12.60 -9.49
C TYR A 158 26.19 13.82 -10.28
N LYS A 159 25.06 13.80 -10.95
CA LYS A 159 24.49 14.96 -11.63
C LYS A 159 24.17 16.10 -10.65
N TRP A 160 23.79 15.76 -9.41
CA TRP A 160 23.34 16.72 -8.40
C TRP A 160 24.31 16.89 -7.22
N ILE A 161 25.45 16.23 -7.20
CA ILE A 161 26.45 16.43 -6.15
C ILE A 161 26.87 17.90 -6.10
N GLY A 162 26.94 18.47 -4.88
CA GLY A 162 27.21 19.90 -4.66
C GLY A 162 26.02 20.84 -4.86
N THR A 163 24.84 20.31 -5.19
CA THR A 163 23.57 21.05 -5.22
C THR A 163 22.71 20.75 -3.99
N ASN A 164 21.60 21.49 -3.83
CA ASN A 164 20.62 21.23 -2.78
C ASN A 164 19.69 20.04 -3.06
N ASN A 165 19.85 19.34 -4.19
CA ASN A 165 18.97 18.23 -4.56
C ASN A 165 19.34 16.92 -3.87
N VAL A 166 20.60 16.78 -3.43
CA VAL A 166 21.14 15.57 -2.79
C VAL A 166 21.88 15.95 -1.52
N GLN A 167 21.66 15.17 -0.47
CA GLN A 167 22.43 15.30 0.77
C GLN A 167 22.98 13.96 1.25
N ARG A 168 24.26 13.98 1.65
CA ARG A 168 24.90 12.88 2.38
C ARG A 168 24.70 13.11 3.89
N THR A 169 24.23 12.08 4.58
CA THR A 169 23.98 12.12 6.01
C THR A 169 24.67 10.95 6.71
N LYS A 170 24.70 10.92 8.03
CA LYS A 170 25.18 9.76 8.79
C LYS A 170 24.33 8.51 8.58
N LYS A 171 23.08 8.67 8.14
CA LYS A 171 22.11 7.58 7.94
C LYS A 171 22.00 7.11 6.50
N GLY A 172 22.72 7.75 5.57
CA GLY A 172 22.64 7.43 4.15
C GLY A 172 22.67 8.66 3.26
N ILE A 173 22.33 8.44 1.99
CA ILE A 173 22.30 9.47 0.94
C ILE A 173 20.85 9.58 0.46
N TYR A 174 20.37 10.82 0.37
CA TYR A 174 18.95 11.08 0.09
C TYR A 174 18.76 12.26 -0.85
N LEU A 175 17.67 12.20 -1.61
CA LEU A 175 17.12 13.32 -2.37
C LEU A 175 16.41 14.30 -1.44
N ASN A 176 16.45 15.60 -1.78
CA ASN A 176 15.85 16.65 -0.97
C ASN A 176 14.35 16.80 -1.25
N PRO A 177 13.48 16.56 -0.24
CA PRO A 177 12.02 16.68 -0.40
C PRO A 177 11.52 18.10 -0.76
N ALA A 178 12.34 19.12 -0.51
CA ALA A 178 11.99 20.51 -0.80
C ALA A 178 12.45 20.99 -2.19
N SER A 179 13.02 20.11 -3.02
CA SER A 179 13.48 20.45 -4.37
C SER A 179 12.43 20.15 -5.43
N GLU A 180 12.12 21.15 -6.28
CA GLU A 180 11.24 20.99 -7.43
C GLU A 180 11.83 20.03 -8.48
N GLU A 181 13.13 20.08 -8.71
CA GLU A 181 13.82 19.20 -9.64
C GLU A 181 13.77 17.73 -9.20
N VAL A 182 13.84 17.50 -7.88
CA VAL A 182 13.68 16.18 -7.29
C VAL A 182 12.23 15.69 -7.45
N LEU A 183 11.25 16.56 -7.21
CA LEU A 183 9.85 16.24 -7.42
C LEU A 183 9.57 15.86 -8.88
N GLU A 184 10.09 16.64 -9.83
CA GLU A 184 9.96 16.34 -11.26
C GLU A 184 10.63 15.02 -11.64
N TYR A 185 11.82 14.75 -11.12
CA TYR A 185 12.52 13.47 -11.32
C TYR A 185 11.71 12.26 -10.84
N ILE A 186 11.10 12.37 -9.66
CA ILE A 186 10.25 11.30 -9.09
C ILE A 186 9.00 11.10 -9.95
N THR A 187 8.29 12.18 -10.29
CA THR A 187 7.04 12.11 -11.03
C THR A 187 7.22 11.64 -12.48
N ASN A 188 8.32 12.03 -13.13
CA ASN A 188 8.68 11.52 -14.47
C ASN A 188 8.98 10.01 -14.42
N GLY A 189 9.67 9.54 -13.38
CA GLY A 189 9.90 8.11 -13.19
C GLY A 189 8.62 7.31 -12.91
N LEU A 190 7.64 7.91 -12.21
CA LEU A 190 6.33 7.29 -12.04
C LEU A 190 5.56 7.18 -13.37
N LYS A 191 5.59 8.23 -14.21
CA LYS A 191 4.97 8.20 -15.53
C LYS A 191 5.60 7.10 -16.39
N GLU A 192 6.94 7.06 -16.48
CA GLU A 192 7.65 5.99 -17.20
C GLU A 192 7.24 4.60 -16.73
N LEU A 193 7.21 4.36 -15.41
CA LEU A 193 6.80 3.09 -14.82
C LEU A 193 5.36 2.72 -15.20
N CYS A 194 4.43 3.64 -15.04
CA CYS A 194 3.01 3.42 -15.32
C CYS A 194 2.68 3.28 -16.82
N GLU A 195 3.47 3.90 -17.70
CA GLU A 195 3.31 3.80 -19.15
C GLU A 195 3.80 2.47 -19.73
N ASN A 196 4.85 1.90 -19.12
CA ASN A 196 5.56 0.76 -19.69
C ASN A 196 5.20 -0.59 -19.06
N TYR A 197 4.58 -0.62 -17.86
CA TYR A 197 4.35 -1.86 -17.12
C TYR A 197 2.88 -2.02 -16.68
N GLU A 198 2.35 -3.23 -16.85
CA GLU A 198 0.96 -3.59 -16.49
C GLU A 198 0.82 -3.84 -14.97
N ILE A 199 1.09 -2.82 -14.16
CA ILE A 199 0.90 -2.84 -12.71
C ILE A 199 -0.51 -2.41 -12.30
N LYS A 200 -0.93 -2.70 -11.08
CA LYS A 200 -2.21 -2.23 -10.51
C LYS A 200 -2.14 -0.84 -9.88
N GLY A 201 -0.94 -0.42 -9.54
CA GLY A 201 -0.71 0.90 -8.94
C GLY A 201 0.67 1.03 -8.35
N VAL A 202 0.89 2.17 -7.70
CA VAL A 202 2.14 2.52 -7.04
C VAL A 202 1.92 2.74 -5.56
N ILE A 203 2.82 2.19 -4.73
CA ILE A 203 2.80 2.32 -3.28
C ILE A 203 4.10 2.96 -2.82
N TYR A 204 4.02 4.04 -2.03
CA TYR A 204 5.16 4.53 -1.26
C TYR A 204 5.20 3.87 0.12
N ASP A 205 6.41 3.69 0.67
CA ASP A 205 6.62 3.18 2.03
C ASP A 205 6.51 4.28 3.11
N ASP A 206 7.13 4.08 4.27
CA ASP A 206 7.09 4.99 5.41
C ASP A 206 8.30 5.94 5.52
N TYR A 207 9.15 6.01 4.49
CA TYR A 207 10.37 6.85 4.50
C TYR A 207 10.17 8.14 3.69
N PHE A 208 9.54 9.16 4.29
CA PHE A 208 9.23 10.41 3.60
C PHE A 208 10.22 11.54 3.89
N TYR A 209 10.79 11.60 5.11
CA TYR A 209 11.71 12.67 5.44
C TYR A 209 13.01 12.12 6.04
N PRO A 210 14.12 12.16 5.32
CA PRO A 210 15.33 11.42 5.69
C PRO A 210 16.08 12.00 6.90
N ASN A 211 16.04 13.30 7.11
CA ASN A 211 16.67 13.97 8.25
C ASN A 211 16.25 15.46 8.39
N ASP A 212 16.65 16.07 9.52
CA ASP A 212 16.23 17.41 9.91
C ASP A 212 17.00 18.55 9.24
N THR A 213 17.98 18.29 8.39
CA THR A 213 18.86 19.32 7.80
C THR A 213 18.77 19.42 6.29
N ILE A 214 18.16 18.43 5.63
CA ILE A 214 18.20 18.27 4.17
C ILE A 214 17.57 19.43 3.41
N ASP A 215 16.63 20.13 4.01
CA ASP A 215 15.80 21.17 3.40
C ASP A 215 16.04 22.58 3.97
N ILE A 216 16.96 22.74 4.94
CA ILE A 216 17.15 24.00 5.68
C ILE A 216 17.51 25.17 4.74
N GLU A 217 18.32 24.92 3.72
CA GLU A 217 18.67 25.97 2.76
C GLU A 217 17.45 26.41 1.94
N ASN A 218 16.62 25.47 1.49
CA ASN A 218 15.38 25.75 0.77
C ASN A 218 14.41 26.53 1.66
N TYR A 219 14.23 26.10 2.91
CA TYR A 219 13.42 26.81 3.87
C TYR A 219 13.96 28.24 4.13
N ASN A 220 15.29 28.41 4.24
CA ASN A 220 15.88 29.75 4.46
C ASN A 220 15.69 30.69 3.28
N LYS A 221 15.53 30.18 2.07
CA LYS A 221 15.24 30.98 0.86
C LYS A 221 13.74 31.22 0.64
N SER A 222 12.85 30.53 1.41
CA SER A 222 11.41 30.73 1.32
C SER A 222 10.96 32.05 1.97
N ASP A 223 9.72 32.45 1.76
CA ASP A 223 9.11 33.66 2.32
C ASP A 223 8.91 33.65 3.84
N LYS A 224 9.18 32.50 4.50
CA LYS A 224 9.03 32.30 5.94
C LYS A 224 7.61 32.56 6.48
N THR A 225 6.59 32.48 5.64
CA THR A 225 5.19 32.60 6.08
C THR A 225 4.73 31.39 6.89
N LYS A 226 5.49 30.29 6.85
CA LYS A 226 5.23 29.03 7.55
C LYS A 226 6.38 28.67 8.49
N THR A 227 6.06 27.95 9.56
CA THR A 227 7.07 27.30 10.38
C THR A 227 7.79 26.21 9.56
N LEU A 228 9.00 25.81 9.98
CA LEU A 228 9.75 24.73 9.33
C LEU A 228 8.93 23.42 9.28
N LYS A 229 8.18 23.09 10.35
CA LYS A 229 7.31 21.91 10.39
C LYS A 229 6.21 21.98 9.34
N GLU A 230 5.51 23.09 9.22
CA GLU A 230 4.46 23.31 8.22
C GLU A 230 5.02 23.26 6.79
N TYR A 231 6.19 23.84 6.56
CA TYR A 231 6.89 23.78 5.28
C TYR A 231 7.20 22.34 4.85
N ARG A 232 7.70 21.51 5.77
CA ARG A 232 7.97 20.09 5.53
C ARG A 232 6.71 19.27 5.25
N ILE A 233 5.65 19.51 6.02
CA ILE A 233 4.34 18.87 5.78
C ILE A 233 3.82 19.22 4.37
N GLU A 234 4.01 20.47 3.94
CA GLU A 234 3.59 20.90 2.61
C GLU A 234 4.39 20.23 1.49
N ASN A 235 5.71 20.07 1.66
CA ASN A 235 6.56 19.35 0.71
C ASN A 235 6.10 17.89 0.54
N ILE A 236 5.74 17.19 1.63
CA ILE A 236 5.22 15.83 1.55
C ILE A 236 3.82 15.80 0.90
N ASN A 237 2.93 16.73 1.26
CA ASN A 237 1.62 16.82 0.60
C ASN A 237 1.77 17.08 -0.91
N LYS A 238 2.72 17.93 -1.30
CA LYS A 238 3.04 18.21 -2.71
C LYS A 238 3.54 16.96 -3.43
N LEU A 239 4.48 16.22 -2.83
CA LEU A 239 4.93 14.94 -3.38
C LEU A 239 3.75 14.01 -3.65
N LEU A 240 2.89 13.77 -2.66
CA LEU A 240 1.77 12.85 -2.79
C LEU A 240 0.78 13.30 -3.87
N LYS A 241 0.44 14.59 -3.90
CA LYS A 241 -0.46 15.17 -4.89
C LYS A 241 0.07 15.05 -6.32
N GLU A 242 1.33 15.45 -6.54
CA GLU A 242 1.92 15.41 -7.89
C GLU A 242 2.20 13.96 -8.33
N SER A 243 2.55 13.05 -7.40
CA SER A 243 2.66 11.62 -7.68
C SER A 243 1.32 11.00 -8.07
N TYR A 244 0.26 11.27 -7.32
CA TYR A 244 -1.10 10.85 -7.66
C TYR A 244 -1.50 11.33 -9.07
N LYS A 245 -1.26 12.62 -9.34
CA LYS A 245 -1.54 13.22 -10.65
C LYS A 245 -0.76 12.51 -11.75
N ALA A 246 0.54 12.27 -11.57
CA ALA A 246 1.39 11.58 -12.54
C ALA A 246 0.86 10.17 -12.86
N VAL A 247 0.45 9.40 -11.84
CA VAL A 247 -0.15 8.07 -12.01
C VAL A 247 -1.48 8.14 -12.75
N LYS A 248 -2.39 9.06 -12.37
CA LYS A 248 -3.73 9.18 -12.97
C LYS A 248 -3.74 9.78 -14.39
N GLU A 249 -2.77 10.61 -14.72
CA GLU A 249 -2.59 11.14 -16.08
C GLU A 249 -2.19 10.02 -17.07
N THR A 250 -1.42 9.03 -16.59
CA THR A 250 -1.04 7.87 -17.39
C THR A 250 -2.22 6.91 -17.58
N ASN A 251 -2.86 6.51 -16.48
CA ASN A 251 -4.04 5.65 -16.53
C ASN A 251 -4.89 5.87 -15.27
N LYS A 252 -6.16 6.25 -15.44
CA LYS A 252 -7.10 6.56 -14.34
C LYS A 252 -7.43 5.35 -13.47
N GLU A 253 -7.30 4.14 -14.01
CA GLU A 253 -7.57 2.89 -13.28
C GLU A 253 -6.44 2.49 -12.33
N LEU A 254 -5.22 2.99 -12.55
CA LEU A 254 -4.09 2.73 -11.65
C LEU A 254 -4.36 3.34 -10.27
N LYS A 255 -3.99 2.61 -9.24
CA LYS A 255 -4.11 3.07 -7.86
C LYS A 255 -2.81 3.73 -7.40
N PHE A 256 -2.94 4.79 -6.60
CA PHE A 256 -1.83 5.37 -5.88
C PHE A 256 -2.09 5.28 -4.38
N GLY A 257 -1.12 4.77 -3.62
CA GLY A 257 -1.26 4.56 -2.20
C GLY A 257 0.04 4.73 -1.42
N ILE A 258 -0.10 4.66 -0.10
CA ILE A 258 1.04 4.69 0.82
C ILE A 258 0.93 3.60 1.87
N SER A 259 2.08 3.11 2.34
CA SER A 259 2.21 2.19 3.48
C SER A 259 2.98 2.87 4.62
N PRO A 260 2.33 3.77 5.38
CA PRO A 260 2.97 4.55 6.43
C PRO A 260 3.16 3.72 7.71
N ALA A 261 4.01 4.20 8.62
CA ALA A 261 4.14 3.62 9.96
C ALA A 261 2.77 3.54 10.67
N GLY A 262 2.53 2.47 11.42
CA GLY A 262 1.26 2.26 12.12
C GLY A 262 0.97 3.30 13.21
N ASN A 263 2.00 3.97 13.73
CA ASN A 263 1.85 5.07 14.69
C ASN A 263 1.57 6.39 13.96
N ILE A 264 0.32 6.86 14.05
CA ILE A 264 -0.18 8.06 13.36
C ILE A 264 0.61 9.32 13.79
N GLU A 265 0.91 9.45 15.08
CA GLU A 265 1.65 10.60 15.60
C GLU A 265 3.08 10.63 15.08
N ASN A 266 3.76 9.48 15.00
CA ASN A 266 5.11 9.38 14.47
C ASN A 266 5.19 9.79 12.99
N ASN A 267 4.16 9.49 12.19
CA ASN A 267 4.11 9.94 10.80
C ASN A 267 4.18 11.46 10.71
N LEU A 268 3.43 12.17 11.56
CA LEU A 268 3.43 13.64 11.59
C LEU A 268 4.74 14.21 12.18
N ASP A 269 5.25 13.61 13.24
CA ASP A 269 6.35 14.20 14.02
C ASP A 269 7.74 13.87 13.46
N LYS A 270 7.88 12.74 12.74
CA LYS A 270 9.17 12.29 12.19
C LYS A 270 9.24 12.38 10.69
N GLU A 271 8.14 12.02 10.01
CA GLU A 271 8.09 11.95 8.55
C GLU A 271 7.35 13.16 7.93
N TYR A 272 6.82 14.08 8.76
CA TYR A 272 6.04 15.25 8.36
C TYR A 272 4.83 14.88 7.47
N LEU A 273 4.32 13.66 7.67
CA LEU A 273 3.18 13.09 6.96
C LEU A 273 1.90 13.26 7.81
N ASP A 274 1.07 14.21 7.47
CA ASP A 274 -0.21 14.45 8.16
C ASP A 274 -1.29 13.49 7.67
N ILE A 275 -1.38 12.33 8.34
CA ILE A 275 -2.35 11.27 8.00
C ILE A 275 -3.80 11.79 8.00
N LYS A 276 -4.16 12.64 8.97
CA LYS A 276 -5.53 13.18 9.06
C LYS A 276 -5.87 14.02 7.85
N LYS A 277 -4.92 14.83 7.38
CA LYS A 277 -5.08 15.67 6.21
C LYS A 277 -5.16 14.82 4.95
N ILE A 278 -4.20 13.95 4.69
CA ILE A 278 -4.13 13.19 3.43
C ILE A 278 -5.31 12.24 3.22
N LEU A 279 -5.88 11.64 4.28
CA LEU A 279 -7.07 10.80 4.18
C LEU A 279 -8.33 11.59 3.79
N ASN A 280 -8.34 12.92 4.01
CA ASN A 280 -9.42 13.81 3.63
C ASN A 280 -9.22 14.47 2.26
N GLU A 281 -8.09 14.24 1.60
CA GLU A 281 -7.78 14.76 0.27
C GLU A 281 -8.11 13.75 -0.83
N ASP A 282 -8.17 14.19 -2.08
CA ASP A 282 -8.55 13.35 -3.23
C ASP A 282 -7.34 12.90 -4.06
N TYR A 283 -6.15 12.87 -3.47
CA TYR A 283 -4.91 12.42 -4.12
C TYR A 283 -4.32 11.14 -3.50
N LEU A 284 -5.20 10.26 -2.99
CA LEU A 284 -4.87 8.95 -2.46
C LEU A 284 -6.04 7.99 -2.72
N ASP A 285 -5.80 6.81 -3.29
CA ASP A 285 -6.82 5.79 -3.50
C ASP A 285 -6.89 4.80 -2.33
N LEU A 286 -5.72 4.43 -1.79
CA LEU A 286 -5.59 3.40 -0.77
C LEU A 286 -4.52 3.72 0.28
N ILE A 287 -4.64 3.09 1.44
CA ILE A 287 -3.68 3.22 2.54
C ILE A 287 -3.44 1.86 3.21
N ILE A 288 -2.18 1.59 3.55
CA ILE A 288 -1.73 0.30 4.10
C ILE A 288 -0.90 0.55 5.37
N PRO A 289 -1.49 0.98 6.50
CA PRO A 289 -0.73 1.22 7.73
C PRO A 289 -0.01 -0.05 8.19
N GLN A 290 1.25 0.12 8.60
CA GLN A 290 2.11 -0.95 9.13
C GLN A 290 1.73 -1.23 10.59
N LEU A 291 0.72 -2.08 10.80
CA LEU A 291 0.21 -2.43 12.14
C LEU A 291 1.06 -3.53 12.78
N TYR A 292 2.34 -3.26 12.94
CA TYR A 292 3.35 -4.20 13.43
C TYR A 292 3.34 -4.32 14.97
N TYR A 293 2.15 -4.47 15.56
CA TYR A 293 1.92 -4.48 17.00
C TYR A 293 1.17 -5.75 17.42
N GLY A 294 1.53 -6.31 18.56
CA GLY A 294 0.75 -7.35 19.22
C GLY A 294 -0.50 -6.77 19.91
N PHE A 295 -1.36 -7.63 20.42
CA PHE A 295 -2.56 -7.25 21.16
C PHE A 295 -2.24 -6.63 22.52
N ASN A 296 -1.15 -7.11 23.17
CA ASN A 296 -0.69 -6.71 24.48
C ASN A 296 0.37 -5.60 24.44
N ASN A 297 0.68 -5.03 23.26
CA ASN A 297 1.60 -3.91 23.17
C ASN A 297 1.09 -2.73 23.98
N THR A 298 1.88 -2.26 24.96
CA THR A 298 1.45 -1.25 25.93
C THR A 298 1.17 0.10 25.28
N ALA A 299 2.00 0.51 24.31
CA ALA A 299 1.90 1.84 23.69
C ALA A 299 0.88 1.86 22.54
N LYS A 300 0.86 0.83 21.72
CA LYS A 300 0.06 0.71 20.49
C LYS A 300 -0.55 -0.69 20.38
N PRO A 301 -1.51 -1.07 21.26
CA PRO A 301 -2.18 -2.37 21.12
C PRO A 301 -2.92 -2.45 19.79
N TYR A 302 -2.84 -3.60 19.10
CA TYR A 302 -3.32 -3.80 17.76
C TYR A 302 -4.76 -3.30 17.56
N ILE A 303 -5.71 -3.74 18.38
CA ILE A 303 -7.14 -3.40 18.21
C ILE A 303 -7.35 -1.88 18.27
N LYS A 304 -6.75 -1.21 19.26
CA LYS A 304 -6.88 0.25 19.39
C LYS A 304 -6.27 0.95 18.18
N THR A 305 -5.08 0.53 17.77
CA THR A 305 -4.36 1.16 16.65
C THR A 305 -5.14 0.97 15.34
N TYR A 306 -5.63 -0.23 15.06
CA TYR A 306 -6.49 -0.49 13.90
C TYR A 306 -7.75 0.39 13.90
N ASN A 307 -8.45 0.46 15.05
CA ASN A 307 -9.66 1.28 15.17
C ASN A 307 -9.38 2.77 14.98
N ASP A 308 -8.22 3.27 15.42
CA ASP A 308 -7.83 4.67 15.20
C ASP A 308 -7.65 4.95 13.69
N TRP A 309 -7.03 4.05 12.93
CA TRP A 309 -6.91 4.14 11.46
C TRP A 309 -8.26 4.06 10.76
N SER A 310 -9.09 3.09 11.11
CA SER A 310 -10.43 2.93 10.49
C SER A 310 -11.32 4.16 10.71
N LYS A 311 -11.30 4.73 11.91
CA LYS A 311 -12.07 5.95 12.24
C LYS A 311 -11.60 7.19 11.48
N LEU A 312 -10.32 7.31 11.19
CA LEU A 312 -9.77 8.42 10.41
C LEU A 312 -10.12 8.33 8.92
N ASN A 313 -10.42 7.14 8.42
CA ASN A 313 -10.74 6.89 7.01
C ASN A 313 -12.18 7.29 6.65
N THR A 314 -12.55 8.53 6.90
CA THR A 314 -13.91 9.05 6.70
C THR A 314 -14.32 9.12 5.22
N LYS A 315 -13.36 9.28 4.31
CA LYS A 315 -13.57 9.30 2.84
C LYS A 315 -13.55 7.90 2.22
N GLN A 316 -13.53 6.84 3.03
CA GLN A 316 -13.60 5.44 2.59
C GLN A 316 -12.53 5.08 1.54
N LYS A 317 -11.30 5.58 1.70
CA LYS A 317 -10.15 5.07 0.95
C LYS A 317 -10.03 3.56 1.20
N GLU A 318 -9.50 2.82 0.24
CA GLU A 318 -9.27 1.38 0.45
C GLU A 318 -8.28 1.18 1.60
N LEU A 319 -8.75 0.62 2.71
CA LEU A 319 -7.93 0.37 3.90
C LEU A 319 -7.46 -1.09 3.91
N TYR A 320 -6.17 -1.28 3.70
CA TYR A 320 -5.49 -2.54 3.90
C TYR A 320 -4.66 -2.47 5.18
N ILE A 321 -4.21 -3.62 5.68
CA ILE A 321 -3.32 -3.67 6.85
C ILE A 321 -2.02 -4.38 6.48
N ALA A 322 -0.88 -3.81 6.87
CA ALA A 322 0.39 -4.52 6.81
C ALA A 322 0.69 -5.18 8.15
N LEU A 323 1.07 -6.46 8.12
CA LEU A 323 1.26 -7.32 9.30
C LEU A 323 2.68 -7.87 9.36
N SER A 324 3.25 -7.92 10.58
CA SER A 324 4.67 -8.22 10.83
C SER A 324 4.93 -9.68 11.15
N LEU A 325 4.92 -10.56 10.15
CA LEU A 325 5.22 -11.98 10.36
C LEU A 325 6.64 -12.21 10.93
N TYR A 326 7.59 -11.34 10.63
CA TYR A 326 8.98 -11.42 11.08
C TYR A 326 9.16 -11.36 12.61
N LYS A 327 8.13 -10.93 13.35
CA LYS A 327 8.15 -10.88 14.81
C LYS A 327 7.84 -12.23 15.46
N SER A 328 7.19 -13.15 14.75
CA SER A 328 6.79 -14.45 15.27
C SER A 328 7.97 -15.24 15.81
N GLY A 329 7.85 -15.72 17.05
CA GLY A 329 8.90 -16.41 17.80
C GLY A 329 10.03 -15.53 18.29
N LYS A 330 9.83 -14.21 18.40
CA LYS A 330 10.84 -13.25 18.89
C LYS A 330 10.26 -12.35 19.98
N VAL A 331 11.13 -11.87 20.86
CA VAL A 331 10.80 -10.82 21.83
C VAL A 331 10.63 -9.49 21.11
N ASP A 332 9.54 -8.78 21.37
CA ASP A 332 9.33 -7.39 20.91
C ASP A 332 9.69 -6.40 22.03
N GLN A 333 10.96 -6.06 22.12
CA GLN A 333 11.50 -5.18 23.18
C GLN A 333 10.82 -3.79 23.27
N TYR A 334 10.04 -3.39 22.27
CA TYR A 334 9.32 -2.12 22.25
C TYR A 334 7.84 -2.25 22.66
N ALA A 335 7.39 -3.47 22.99
CA ALA A 335 5.98 -3.72 23.32
C ALA A 335 5.63 -3.52 24.80
N GLY A 336 6.62 -3.22 25.66
CA GLY A 336 6.41 -3.09 27.10
C GLY A 336 5.90 -4.40 27.72
N LYS A 337 4.72 -4.40 28.37
CA LYS A 337 4.16 -5.63 28.97
C LYS A 337 3.85 -6.74 27.96
N GLY A 338 3.74 -6.40 26.69
CA GLY A 338 3.50 -7.35 25.59
C GLY A 338 4.77 -7.87 24.92
N GLU A 339 5.95 -7.66 25.50
CA GLU A 339 7.24 -8.01 24.87
C GLU A 339 7.39 -9.47 24.48
N ASN A 340 6.80 -10.40 25.23
CA ASN A 340 6.86 -11.84 24.99
C ASN A 340 5.69 -12.38 24.17
N GLU A 341 4.71 -11.57 23.79
CA GLU A 341 3.50 -12.03 23.11
C GLU A 341 3.83 -12.79 21.82
N TRP A 342 4.71 -12.22 20.96
CA TRP A 342 5.14 -12.86 19.72
C TRP A 342 6.03 -14.09 19.93
N LEU A 343 6.68 -14.19 21.08
CA LEU A 343 7.49 -15.35 21.46
C LEU A 343 6.62 -16.51 21.91
N GLU A 344 5.53 -16.24 22.63
CA GLU A 344 4.69 -17.23 23.29
C GLU A 344 3.48 -17.66 22.44
N GLU A 345 2.92 -16.73 21.66
CA GLU A 345 1.73 -16.95 20.82
C GLU A 345 2.12 -17.23 19.35
N SER A 346 1.32 -18.04 18.67
CA SER A 346 1.56 -18.41 17.27
C SER A 346 0.31 -18.32 16.37
N ASN A 347 -0.65 -17.47 16.74
CA ASN A 347 -1.88 -17.21 15.99
C ASN A 347 -2.25 -15.73 15.95
N ILE A 348 -1.26 -14.86 16.13
CA ILE A 348 -1.44 -13.40 16.22
C ILE A 348 -1.92 -12.86 14.87
N ILE A 349 -1.25 -13.19 13.78
CA ILE A 349 -1.62 -12.74 12.41
C ILE A 349 -3.04 -13.18 12.05
N LYS A 350 -3.37 -14.47 12.29
CA LYS A 350 -4.72 -14.99 12.07
C LYS A 350 -5.78 -14.21 12.84
N LYS A 351 -5.55 -13.96 14.15
CA LYS A 351 -6.47 -13.18 15.00
C LYS A 351 -6.60 -11.73 14.50
N GLN A 352 -5.52 -11.10 14.07
CA GLN A 352 -5.52 -9.73 13.53
C GLN A 352 -6.40 -9.63 12.29
N ILE A 353 -6.26 -10.55 11.33
CA ILE A 353 -7.07 -10.59 10.12
C ILE A 353 -8.55 -10.81 10.47
N LEU A 354 -8.86 -11.80 11.31
CA LEU A 354 -10.25 -12.11 11.68
C LEU A 354 -10.94 -10.92 12.37
N ILE A 355 -10.25 -10.20 13.23
CA ILE A 355 -10.79 -9.00 13.88
C ILE A 355 -11.05 -7.90 12.85
N SER A 356 -10.11 -7.66 11.94
CA SER A 356 -10.20 -6.60 10.93
C SER A 356 -11.30 -6.88 9.90
N ARG A 357 -11.57 -8.14 9.56
CA ARG A 357 -12.68 -8.55 8.65
C ARG A 357 -14.08 -8.13 9.15
N ASN A 358 -14.22 -7.81 10.44
CA ASN A 358 -15.49 -7.31 10.99
C ASN A 358 -15.74 -5.81 10.70
N ASP A 359 -14.75 -5.11 10.15
CA ASP A 359 -14.88 -3.69 9.80
C ASP A 359 -15.17 -3.53 8.29
N LYS A 360 -16.22 -2.77 7.97
CA LYS A 360 -16.61 -2.46 6.58
C LYS A 360 -15.53 -1.72 5.78
N ASN A 361 -14.64 -0.98 6.46
CA ASN A 361 -13.55 -0.25 5.85
C ASN A 361 -12.39 -1.17 5.41
N TYR A 362 -12.27 -2.34 6.03
CA TYR A 362 -11.24 -3.31 5.71
C TYR A 362 -11.41 -3.88 4.31
N LYS A 363 -10.31 -3.92 3.53
CA LYS A 363 -10.28 -4.45 2.16
C LYS A 363 -9.29 -5.60 1.97
N GLY A 364 -8.45 -5.87 2.96
CA GLY A 364 -7.47 -6.94 2.90
C GLY A 364 -6.22 -6.65 3.72
N PHE A 365 -5.23 -7.51 3.54
CA PHE A 365 -3.98 -7.44 4.29
C PHE A 365 -2.78 -7.73 3.39
N TYR A 366 -1.60 -7.31 3.85
CA TYR A 366 -0.29 -7.64 3.27
C TYR A 366 0.67 -8.10 4.37
N ILE A 367 1.30 -9.26 4.15
CA ILE A 367 2.28 -9.82 5.10
C ILE A 367 3.66 -9.23 4.79
N PHE A 368 4.33 -8.67 5.77
CA PHE A 368 5.70 -8.24 5.70
C PHE A 368 6.60 -9.31 6.29
N ARG A 369 7.35 -10.09 5.47
CA ARG A 369 7.54 -10.07 4.01
C ARG A 369 7.74 -11.50 3.48
N TYR A 370 7.99 -11.66 2.16
CA TYR A 370 8.08 -12.93 1.45
C TYR A 370 9.01 -13.95 2.14
N GLU A 371 10.24 -13.56 2.48
CA GLU A 371 11.23 -14.41 3.15
C GLU A 371 10.63 -15.17 4.35
N TYR A 372 9.88 -14.48 5.21
CA TYR A 372 9.32 -15.10 6.42
C TYR A 372 8.16 -16.06 6.16
N LEU A 373 7.53 -16.01 4.99
CA LEU A 373 6.49 -16.96 4.61
C LEU A 373 7.05 -18.23 3.97
N PHE A 374 8.12 -18.11 3.16
CA PHE A 374 8.50 -19.15 2.22
C PHE A 374 9.91 -19.69 2.40
N GLU A 375 10.79 -18.96 3.07
CA GLU A 375 12.12 -19.47 3.38
C GLU A 375 12.10 -20.26 4.68
N MET A 376 12.84 -21.36 4.72
CA MET A 376 12.81 -22.29 5.87
C MET A 376 13.49 -21.67 7.10
N TYR A 377 12.70 -21.20 8.04
CA TYR A 377 13.17 -20.82 9.37
C TYR A 377 13.05 -21.99 10.37
N LYS A 378 14.09 -22.19 11.18
CA LYS A 378 14.06 -23.15 12.28
C LYS A 378 13.32 -22.63 13.53
N ASN A 379 12.34 -21.75 13.34
CA ASN A 379 11.55 -21.15 14.42
C ASN A 379 10.17 -21.82 14.48
N GLU A 380 9.92 -22.60 15.54
CA GLU A 380 8.68 -23.36 15.69
C GLU A 380 7.43 -22.47 15.74
N ASN A 381 7.50 -21.32 16.42
CA ASN A 381 6.36 -20.40 16.51
C ASN A 381 6.04 -19.74 15.18
N LEU A 382 7.07 -19.36 14.40
CA LEU A 382 6.87 -18.84 13.06
C LEU A 382 6.19 -19.89 12.16
N ASN A 383 6.65 -21.14 12.20
CA ASN A 383 6.06 -22.23 11.42
C ASN A 383 4.59 -22.47 11.80
N LYS A 384 4.25 -22.39 13.10
CA LYS A 384 2.86 -22.50 13.58
C LYS A 384 2.01 -21.30 13.12
N GLU A 385 2.56 -20.08 13.16
CA GLU A 385 1.88 -18.87 12.67
C GLU A 385 1.57 -18.96 11.17
N ILE A 386 2.54 -19.42 10.36
CA ILE A 386 2.37 -19.66 8.91
C ILE A 386 1.29 -20.70 8.66
N LYS A 387 1.31 -21.83 9.41
CA LYS A 387 0.28 -22.87 9.29
C LYS A 387 -1.11 -22.33 9.64
N ASN A 388 -1.25 -21.59 10.73
CA ASN A 388 -2.51 -20.99 11.15
C ASN A 388 -3.04 -19.97 10.13
N LEU A 389 -2.13 -19.20 9.49
CA LEU A 389 -2.49 -18.30 8.41
C LEU A 389 -2.95 -19.08 7.17
N LYS A 390 -2.22 -20.12 6.76
CA LYS A 390 -2.61 -20.95 5.61
C LYS A 390 -3.99 -21.57 5.80
N GLU A 391 -4.27 -22.15 6.97
CA GLU A 391 -5.59 -22.68 7.31
C GLU A 391 -6.69 -21.62 7.22
N LEU A 392 -6.42 -20.36 7.57
CA LEU A 392 -7.39 -19.26 7.41
C LEU A 392 -7.66 -18.94 5.95
N LEU A 393 -6.68 -19.10 5.06
CA LEU A 393 -6.82 -18.77 3.65
C LEU A 393 -7.48 -19.89 2.82
N ASP A 394 -7.44 -21.12 3.32
CA ASP A 394 -8.08 -22.29 2.68
C ASP A 394 -9.59 -22.41 3.00
N THR A 395 -10.12 -21.56 3.91
CA THR A 395 -11.55 -21.49 4.28
C THR A 395 -12.28 -20.39 3.52
#